data_3f8c90f564c60716c891ddca92c9378e
#
_entry.id   3f8c90f564c60716c891ddca92c9378e
#
_cell.length_a   1.000
_cell.length_b   1.000
_cell.length_c   1.000
_cell.angle_alpha   90.00
_cell.angle_beta   90.00
_cell.angle_gamma   90.00
#
_symmetry.space_group_name_H-M   'P 1'
#
loop_
_entity.id
_entity.type
_entity.pdbx_description
1 polymer ?
#
loop_
_entity_poly.entity_id
_entity_poly.type
_entity_poly.pdbx_seq_one_letter_code
_entity_poly.pdbx_strand_id
1 'polypeptide(L)'
;MDRWIHFNMAIVGGFLGGFAILNHHELFGSAQTSNLISVFADLAGHPDANFFVRLLGVFIYMFALSLTVILPKFTRLHLPYVSLFIDAMAALIVAFLPSDLNDFIALYPLYFAMAIQWCSFKGGDGFTCSTIFSTNNLRQFTTSMTEYLCSKDPDALRKWKFFASVLLCFHFGVIVSYLSCKNFGHTGSLVCFLP
;
A
#
# COMPACT_ATOMS: atom_id res chain seq x y z
N MET A 1 -13.02 5.46 -12.17
CA MET A 1 -11.74 6.18 -12.02
C MET A 1 -10.94 5.99 -13.31
N ASP A 2 -10.23 7.03 -13.75
CA ASP A 2 -9.31 6.97 -14.88
C ASP A 2 -8.20 5.94 -14.58
N ARG A 3 -7.88 5.10 -15.55
CA ARG A 3 -6.84 4.07 -15.43
C ARG A 3 -5.45 4.66 -15.16
N TRP A 4 -5.15 5.85 -15.72
CA TRP A 4 -3.86 6.50 -15.54
C TRP A 4 -3.64 6.97 -14.10
N ILE A 5 -4.68 7.51 -13.45
CA ILE A 5 -4.63 7.84 -12.02
C ILE A 5 -4.36 6.57 -11.21
N HIS A 6 -5.04 5.47 -11.55
CA HIS A 6 -4.85 4.20 -10.85
C HIS A 6 -3.44 3.64 -11.02
N PHE A 7 -2.83 3.76 -12.21
CA PHE A 7 -1.46 3.34 -12.47
C PHE A 7 -0.45 4.19 -11.69
N ASN A 8 -0.61 5.51 -11.67
CA ASN A 8 0.25 6.39 -10.87
C ASN A 8 0.14 6.05 -9.37
N MET A 9 -1.06 5.84 -8.86
CA MET A 9 -1.25 5.43 -7.47
C MET A 9 -0.71 4.03 -7.18
N ALA A 10 -0.63 3.14 -8.17
CA ALA A 10 0.07 1.87 -8.02
C ALA A 10 1.60 2.06 -7.90
N ILE A 11 2.19 3.04 -8.60
CA ILE A 11 3.61 3.41 -8.41
C ILE A 11 3.83 3.92 -6.98
N VAL A 12 2.98 4.85 -6.50
CA VAL A 12 3.05 5.38 -5.13
C VAL A 12 2.89 4.26 -4.09
N GLY A 13 1.89 3.40 -4.25
CA GLY A 13 1.66 2.27 -3.34
C GLY A 13 2.81 1.25 -3.34
N GLY A 14 3.40 0.99 -4.52
CA GLY A 14 4.60 0.17 -4.65
C GLY A 14 5.82 0.81 -3.99
N PHE A 15 5.98 2.12 -4.14
CA PHE A 15 7.05 2.89 -3.51
C PHE A 15 6.96 2.85 -1.99
N LEU A 16 5.82 3.20 -1.40
CA LEU A 16 5.61 3.21 0.05
C LEU A 16 5.67 1.80 0.64
N GLY A 17 5.11 0.79 -0.06
CA GLY A 17 5.22 -0.60 0.34
C GLY A 17 6.64 -1.14 0.28
N GLY A 18 7.39 -0.79 -0.77
CA GLY A 18 8.81 -1.09 -0.91
C GLY A 18 9.65 -0.44 0.18
N PHE A 19 9.39 0.84 0.47
CA PHE A 19 10.04 1.55 1.57
C PHE A 19 9.86 0.81 2.91
N ALA A 20 8.63 0.43 3.25
CA ALA A 20 8.33 -0.27 4.49
C ALA A 20 9.11 -1.60 4.59
N ILE A 21 9.00 -2.46 3.59
CA ILE A 21 9.60 -3.79 3.62
C ILE A 21 11.14 -3.74 3.63
N LEU A 22 11.72 -2.86 2.82
CA LEU A 22 13.17 -2.84 2.60
C LEU A 22 13.95 -2.12 3.71
N ASN A 23 13.30 -1.23 4.47
CA ASN A 23 13.97 -0.45 5.53
C ASN A 23 13.55 -0.85 6.95
N HIS A 24 12.50 -1.69 7.12
CA HIS A 24 11.96 -2.06 8.42
C HIS A 24 11.73 -3.57 8.55
N HIS A 25 12.81 -4.37 8.45
CA HIS A 25 12.84 -5.81 8.74
C HIS A 25 11.69 -6.62 8.13
N GLU A 26 11.40 -6.40 6.82
CA GLU A 26 10.35 -7.09 6.06
C GLU A 26 8.91 -6.85 6.57
N LEU A 27 8.69 -5.79 7.36
CA LEU A 27 7.37 -5.42 7.84
C LEU A 27 6.53 -4.77 6.73
N PHE A 28 5.28 -5.22 6.61
CA PHE A 28 4.36 -4.71 5.60
C PHE A 28 3.67 -3.43 6.06
N GLY A 29 3.92 -2.30 5.39
CA GLY A 29 3.20 -1.04 5.62
C GLY A 29 1.72 -1.10 5.20
N SER A 30 1.36 -1.97 4.26
CA SER A 30 0.03 -2.03 3.66
C SER A 30 -0.90 -3.09 4.24
N ALA A 31 -0.38 -4.17 4.85
CA ALA A 31 -1.15 -5.33 5.26
C ALA A 31 -1.01 -5.63 6.75
N GLN A 32 -2.14 -5.79 7.44
CA GLN A 32 -2.16 -6.08 8.88
C GLN A 32 -2.24 -7.58 9.20
N THR A 33 -2.24 -8.47 8.19
CA THR A 33 -2.37 -9.92 8.40
C THR A 33 -1.25 -10.47 9.28
N SER A 34 0.00 -10.09 9.01
CA SER A 34 1.16 -10.50 9.81
C SER A 34 1.06 -9.99 11.26
N ASN A 35 0.70 -8.72 11.45
CA ASN A 35 0.52 -8.14 12.78
C ASN A 35 -0.58 -8.85 13.56
N LEU A 36 -1.73 -9.15 12.94
CA LEU A 36 -2.83 -9.88 13.58
C LEU A 36 -2.41 -11.32 13.93
N ILE A 37 -1.73 -12.03 13.04
CA ILE A 37 -1.23 -13.38 13.34
C ILE A 37 -0.32 -13.35 14.57
N SER A 38 0.64 -12.41 14.63
CA SER A 38 1.54 -12.27 15.76
C SER A 38 0.78 -11.93 17.05
N VAL A 39 -0.14 -10.94 17.03
CA VAL A 39 -0.95 -10.57 18.20
C VAL A 39 -1.73 -11.78 18.76
N PHE A 40 -2.35 -12.58 17.91
CA PHE A 40 -3.08 -13.77 18.36
C PHE A 40 -2.16 -14.90 18.83
N ALA A 41 -0.98 -15.06 18.24
CA ALA A 41 0.04 -16.01 18.72
C ALA A 41 0.56 -15.60 20.10
N ASP A 42 0.77 -14.31 20.35
CA ASP A 42 1.19 -13.77 21.64
C ASP A 42 0.13 -14.04 22.73
N LEU A 43 -1.14 -13.83 22.40
CA LEU A 43 -2.26 -14.18 23.30
C LEU A 43 -2.34 -15.68 23.60
N ALA A 44 -1.89 -16.52 22.67
CA ALA A 44 -1.85 -17.96 22.82
C ALA A 44 -0.61 -18.50 23.58
N GLY A 45 0.27 -17.61 24.02
CA GLY A 45 1.44 -17.97 24.84
C GLY A 45 2.78 -17.92 24.13
N HIS A 46 2.87 -17.26 22.95
CA HIS A 46 4.11 -16.96 22.25
C HIS A 46 4.52 -15.49 22.53
N PRO A 47 5.24 -15.20 23.61
CA PRO A 47 5.46 -13.82 24.05
C PRO A 47 6.34 -13.05 23.04
N ASP A 48 5.86 -11.87 22.60
CA ASP A 48 6.63 -10.92 21.80
C ASP A 48 6.67 -9.55 22.53
N ALA A 49 7.84 -8.97 22.68
CA ALA A 49 8.03 -7.65 23.26
C ALA A 49 7.25 -6.55 22.49
N ASN A 50 6.89 -6.79 21.24
CA ASN A 50 6.19 -5.83 20.36
C ASN A 50 4.65 -5.98 20.39
N PHE A 51 4.06 -6.80 21.24
CA PHE A 51 2.63 -7.04 21.28
C PHE A 51 1.79 -5.76 21.27
N PHE A 52 2.01 -4.85 22.22
CA PHE A 52 1.24 -3.60 22.31
C PHE A 52 1.49 -2.66 21.14
N VAL A 53 2.71 -2.63 20.62
CA VAL A 53 3.08 -1.80 19.46
C VAL A 53 2.39 -2.32 18.20
N ARG A 54 2.37 -3.64 17.96
CA ARG A 54 1.62 -4.25 16.85
C ARG A 54 0.12 -4.00 16.97
N LEU A 55 -0.42 -4.20 18.17
CA LEU A 55 -1.86 -3.99 18.44
C LEU A 55 -2.26 -2.53 18.18
N LEU A 56 -1.45 -1.56 18.61
CA LEU A 56 -1.68 -0.14 18.32
C LEU A 56 -1.63 0.13 16.80
N GLY A 57 -0.69 -0.49 16.07
CA GLY A 57 -0.62 -0.40 14.61
C GLY A 57 -1.90 -0.88 13.92
N VAL A 58 -2.48 -1.99 14.40
CA VAL A 58 -3.78 -2.49 13.92
C VAL A 58 -4.89 -1.47 14.17
N PHE A 59 -4.94 -0.86 15.37
CA PHE A 59 -5.94 0.17 15.69
C PHE A 59 -5.79 1.43 14.83
N ILE A 60 -4.55 1.88 14.56
CA ILE A 60 -4.28 3.00 13.67
C ILE A 60 -4.81 2.69 12.26
N TYR A 61 -4.56 1.48 11.76
CA TYR A 61 -5.05 1.04 10.46
C TYR A 61 -6.58 0.99 10.41
N MET A 62 -7.23 0.42 11.43
CA MET A 62 -8.69 0.37 11.55
C MET A 62 -9.31 1.77 11.63
N PHE A 63 -8.69 2.68 12.38
CA PHE A 63 -9.12 4.07 12.46
C PHE A 63 -9.04 4.76 11.10
N ALA A 64 -7.94 4.58 10.37
CA ALA A 64 -7.79 5.11 9.01
C ALA A 64 -8.89 4.58 8.07
N LEU A 65 -9.18 3.26 8.09
CA LEU A 65 -10.29 2.68 7.34
C LEU A 65 -11.64 3.30 7.71
N SER A 66 -11.89 3.54 9.00
CA SER A 66 -13.13 4.17 9.47
C SER A 66 -13.30 5.58 8.91
N LEU A 67 -12.19 6.35 8.85
CA LEU A 67 -12.20 7.70 8.25
C LEU A 67 -12.60 7.68 6.77
N THR A 68 -12.28 6.64 6.03
CA THR A 68 -12.68 6.54 4.60
C THR A 68 -14.19 6.44 4.40
N VAL A 69 -14.92 6.05 5.44
CA VAL A 69 -16.40 6.01 5.45
C VAL A 69 -16.98 7.30 6.05
N ILE A 70 -16.37 7.79 7.13
CA ILE A 70 -16.86 8.97 7.87
C ILE A 70 -16.67 10.24 7.06
N LEU A 71 -15.47 10.48 6.50
CA LEU A 71 -15.17 11.73 5.81
C LEU A 71 -16.15 12.03 4.66
N PRO A 72 -16.44 11.13 3.71
CA PRO A 72 -17.38 11.41 2.64
C PRO A 72 -18.84 11.62 3.11
N LYS A 73 -19.20 11.08 4.28
CA LYS A 73 -20.57 11.22 4.82
C LYS A 73 -20.79 12.56 5.51
N PHE A 74 -19.79 13.07 6.20
CA PHE A 74 -19.94 14.25 7.06
C PHE A 74 -19.20 15.49 6.55
N THR A 75 -18.41 15.33 5.47
CA THR A 75 -17.66 16.44 4.86
C THR A 75 -17.81 16.43 3.34
N ARG A 76 -17.44 17.55 2.71
CA ARG A 76 -17.36 17.65 1.24
C ARG A 76 -15.97 17.28 0.70
N LEU A 77 -15.11 16.67 1.52
CA LEU A 77 -13.76 16.30 1.14
C LEU A 77 -13.77 15.15 0.14
N HIS A 78 -13.03 15.30 -0.90
CA HIS A 78 -12.86 14.27 -1.94
C HIS A 78 -11.77 13.28 -1.50
N LEU A 79 -12.15 12.06 -1.18
CA LEU A 79 -11.27 11.06 -0.58
C LEU A 79 -9.94 10.84 -1.36
N PRO A 80 -9.90 10.81 -2.71
CA PRO A 80 -8.64 10.73 -3.45
C PRO A 80 -7.65 11.86 -3.16
N TYR A 81 -8.10 13.11 -3.04
CA TYR A 81 -7.21 14.23 -2.69
C TYR A 81 -6.73 14.16 -1.25
N VAL A 82 -7.59 13.73 -0.33
CA VAL A 82 -7.21 13.46 1.07
C VAL A 82 -6.13 12.39 1.13
N SER A 83 -6.28 11.31 0.34
CA SER A 83 -5.28 10.23 0.27
C SER A 83 -3.93 10.75 -0.22
N LEU A 84 -3.90 11.49 -1.34
CA LEU A 84 -2.66 12.06 -1.88
C LEU A 84 -1.94 12.94 -0.84
N PHE A 85 -2.69 13.79 -0.13
CA PHE A 85 -2.12 14.62 0.93
C PHE A 85 -1.54 13.78 2.07
N ILE A 86 -2.26 12.73 2.49
CA ILE A 86 -1.82 11.85 3.58
C ILE A 86 -0.63 11.00 3.16
N ASP A 87 -0.60 10.48 1.93
CA ASP A 87 0.54 9.73 1.39
C ASP A 87 1.80 10.62 1.37
N ALA A 88 1.65 11.87 0.94
CA ALA A 88 2.73 12.86 0.95
C ALA A 88 3.22 13.16 2.38
N MET A 89 2.30 13.39 3.32
CA MET A 89 2.64 13.62 4.73
C MET A 89 3.31 12.40 5.36
N ALA A 90 2.87 11.19 5.05
CA ALA A 90 3.50 9.98 5.55
C ALA A 90 4.93 9.84 5.02
N ALA A 91 5.15 10.06 3.71
CA ALA A 91 6.49 10.07 3.11
C ALA A 91 7.41 11.12 3.75
N LEU A 92 6.87 12.33 4.06
CA LEU A 92 7.60 13.39 4.75
C LEU A 92 7.95 12.98 6.19
N ILE A 93 6.99 12.43 6.94
CA ILE A 93 7.23 12.00 8.32
C ILE A 93 8.32 10.94 8.36
N VAL A 94 8.21 9.86 7.59
CA VAL A 94 9.19 8.76 7.63
C VAL A 94 10.59 9.19 7.16
N ALA A 95 10.70 10.25 6.35
CA ALA A 95 11.98 10.81 5.93
C ALA A 95 12.84 11.34 7.10
N PHE A 96 12.19 11.82 8.16
CA PHE A 96 12.83 12.50 9.28
C PHE A 96 12.70 11.75 10.60
N LEU A 97 12.20 10.51 10.59
CA LEU A 97 12.17 9.68 11.80
C LEU A 97 13.59 9.28 12.22
N PRO A 98 13.87 9.21 13.54
CA PRO A 98 15.12 8.67 14.05
C PRO A 98 15.36 7.23 13.59
N SER A 99 16.59 6.90 13.24
CA SER A 99 16.95 5.56 12.74
C SER A 99 16.95 4.47 13.83
N ASP A 100 16.94 4.86 15.10
CA ASP A 100 16.86 3.99 16.27
C ASP A 100 15.43 3.76 16.79
N LEU A 101 14.43 4.34 16.10
CA LEU A 101 13.02 4.14 16.44
C LEU A 101 12.60 2.71 16.16
N ASN A 102 11.75 2.14 17.03
CA ASN A 102 11.15 0.83 16.81
C ASN A 102 10.45 0.78 15.44
N ASP A 103 10.74 -0.25 14.62
CA ASP A 103 10.27 -0.38 13.25
C ASP A 103 8.75 -0.33 13.10
N PHE A 104 8.00 -0.92 14.05
CA PHE A 104 6.53 -0.86 14.02
C PHE A 104 6.03 0.56 14.20
N ILE A 105 6.64 1.34 15.13
CA ILE A 105 6.28 2.73 15.38
C ILE A 105 6.64 3.59 14.16
N ALA A 106 7.79 3.35 13.57
CA ALA A 106 8.24 4.04 12.35
C ALA A 106 7.27 3.85 11.18
N LEU A 107 6.55 2.72 11.12
CA LEU A 107 5.59 2.41 10.09
C LEU A 107 4.16 2.93 10.34
N TYR A 108 3.84 3.49 11.52
CA TYR A 108 2.48 3.99 11.80
C TYR A 108 1.98 5.03 10.78
N PRO A 109 2.78 5.99 10.31
CA PRO A 109 2.35 6.91 9.25
C PRO A 109 1.96 6.17 7.97
N LEU A 110 2.72 5.12 7.59
CA LEU A 110 2.44 4.31 6.40
C LEU A 110 1.21 3.43 6.59
N TYR A 111 0.99 2.84 7.78
CA TYR A 111 -0.25 2.09 8.08
C TYR A 111 -1.48 2.97 7.87
N PHE A 112 -1.42 4.20 8.36
CA PHE A 112 -2.52 5.16 8.22
C PHE A 112 -2.73 5.56 6.75
N ALA A 113 -1.68 5.95 6.06
CA ALA A 113 -1.72 6.42 4.67
C ALA A 113 -2.21 5.33 3.72
N MET A 114 -1.59 4.15 3.77
CA MET A 114 -1.91 3.06 2.85
C MET A 114 -3.33 2.50 3.06
N ALA A 115 -3.87 2.54 4.29
CA ALA A 115 -5.27 2.19 4.55
C ALA A 115 -6.24 3.14 3.81
N ILE A 116 -5.96 4.44 3.86
CA ILE A 116 -6.78 5.45 3.16
C ILE A 116 -6.60 5.34 1.65
N GLN A 117 -5.38 5.14 1.15
CA GLN A 117 -5.09 4.95 -0.27
C GLN A 117 -5.86 3.75 -0.84
N TRP A 118 -5.88 2.63 -0.13
CA TRP A 118 -6.62 1.43 -0.54
C TRP A 118 -8.10 1.71 -0.79
N CYS A 119 -8.74 2.42 0.13
CA CYS A 119 -10.16 2.74 0.02
C CYS A 119 -10.47 3.90 -0.94
N SER A 120 -9.47 4.74 -1.26
CA SER A 120 -9.62 5.88 -2.16
C SER A 120 -9.51 5.47 -3.63
N PHE A 121 -8.65 4.50 -3.94
CA PHE A 121 -8.32 4.08 -5.32
C PHE A 121 -8.72 2.61 -5.55
N LYS A 122 -10.04 2.37 -5.66
CA LYS A 122 -10.62 1.02 -5.70
C LYS A 122 -10.51 0.30 -7.04
N GLY A 123 -9.95 0.93 -8.07
CA GLY A 123 -9.79 0.34 -9.40
C GLY A 123 -9.86 1.35 -10.53
N GLY A 124 -9.73 0.87 -11.74
CA GLY A 124 -9.79 1.65 -12.98
C GLY A 124 -10.30 0.81 -14.12
N ASP A 125 -10.72 1.47 -15.22
CA ASP A 125 -11.18 0.82 -16.46
C ASP A 125 -12.31 -0.22 -16.28
N GLY A 126 -13.10 -0.08 -15.22
CA GLY A 126 -14.19 -1.02 -14.87
C GLY A 126 -13.75 -2.21 -14.02
N PHE A 127 -12.48 -2.34 -13.68
CA PHE A 127 -11.96 -3.44 -12.85
C PHE A 127 -11.68 -2.98 -11.41
N THR A 128 -12.09 -3.79 -10.43
CA THR A 128 -11.71 -3.61 -9.04
C THR A 128 -10.27 -4.10 -8.83
N CYS A 129 -9.41 -3.20 -8.36
CA CYS A 129 -7.98 -3.43 -8.25
C CYS A 129 -7.41 -2.65 -7.07
N SER A 130 -6.41 -3.18 -6.40
CA SER A 130 -5.70 -2.48 -5.34
C SER A 130 -4.41 -1.84 -5.87
N THR A 131 -4.13 -0.63 -5.39
CA THR A 131 -2.87 0.09 -5.66
C THR A 131 -1.75 -0.29 -4.69
N ILE A 132 -2.08 -0.95 -3.56
CA ILE A 132 -1.13 -1.23 -2.47
C ILE A 132 -0.85 -2.72 -2.25
N PHE A 133 -1.53 -3.61 -2.99
CA PHE A 133 -1.37 -5.07 -2.88
C PHE A 133 -1.09 -5.71 -4.23
N SER A 134 -0.11 -6.61 -4.26
CA SER A 134 0.24 -7.36 -5.47
C SER A 134 -0.49 -8.70 -5.59
N THR A 135 -0.75 -9.40 -4.49
CA THR A 135 -1.24 -10.80 -4.53
C THR A 135 -2.55 -10.98 -5.29
N ASN A 136 -3.57 -10.15 -4.99
CA ASN A 136 -4.83 -10.23 -5.73
C ASN A 136 -4.68 -9.79 -7.19
N ASN A 137 -3.84 -8.79 -7.45
CA ASN A 137 -3.57 -8.31 -8.81
C ASN A 137 -2.85 -9.39 -9.63
N LEU A 138 -1.90 -10.13 -9.03
CA LEU A 138 -1.23 -11.27 -9.65
C LEU A 138 -2.23 -12.40 -9.95
N ARG A 139 -3.14 -12.71 -9.02
CA ARG A 139 -4.21 -13.68 -9.27
C ARG A 139 -5.06 -13.28 -10.48
N GLN A 140 -5.53 -12.04 -10.52
CA GLN A 140 -6.35 -11.53 -11.61
C GLN A 140 -5.60 -11.53 -12.95
N PHE A 141 -4.33 -11.13 -12.94
CA PHE A 141 -3.44 -11.19 -14.10
C PHE A 141 -3.33 -12.62 -14.64
N THR A 142 -2.95 -13.58 -13.77
CA THR A 142 -2.73 -14.97 -14.17
C THR A 142 -4.01 -15.62 -14.70
N THR A 143 -5.13 -15.44 -13.97
CA THR A 143 -6.40 -16.07 -14.39
C THR A 143 -6.91 -15.49 -15.72
N SER A 144 -6.86 -14.17 -15.91
CA SER A 144 -7.32 -13.55 -17.17
C SER A 144 -6.38 -13.84 -18.34
N MET A 145 -5.07 -13.96 -18.09
CA MET A 145 -4.11 -14.41 -19.11
C MET A 145 -4.44 -15.84 -19.57
N THR A 146 -4.65 -16.75 -18.62
CA THR A 146 -4.99 -18.16 -18.94
C THR A 146 -6.33 -18.24 -19.68
N GLU A 147 -7.34 -17.50 -19.25
CA GLU A 147 -8.64 -17.44 -19.90
C GLU A 147 -8.51 -16.96 -21.36
N TYR A 148 -7.75 -15.88 -21.59
CA TYR A 148 -7.48 -15.41 -22.95
C TYR A 148 -6.74 -16.45 -23.81
N LEU A 149 -5.77 -17.14 -23.25
CA LEU A 149 -5.02 -18.17 -23.99
C LEU A 149 -5.92 -19.34 -24.40
N CYS A 150 -6.89 -19.70 -23.56
CA CYS A 150 -7.83 -20.80 -23.82
C CYS A 150 -8.98 -20.40 -24.75
N SER A 151 -9.59 -19.24 -24.55
CA SER A 151 -10.84 -18.84 -25.22
C SER A 151 -10.67 -17.78 -26.29
N LYS A 152 -9.53 -17.04 -26.29
CA LYS A 152 -9.28 -15.85 -27.12
C LYS A 152 -10.30 -14.72 -26.89
N ASP A 153 -10.95 -14.71 -25.72
CA ASP A 153 -11.93 -13.69 -25.34
C ASP A 153 -11.28 -12.30 -25.26
N PRO A 154 -11.80 -11.29 -26.00
CA PRO A 154 -11.29 -9.92 -25.98
C PRO A 154 -11.40 -9.26 -24.60
N ASP A 155 -12.41 -9.58 -23.80
CA ASP A 155 -12.58 -9.03 -22.47
C ASP A 155 -11.55 -9.60 -21.49
N ALA A 156 -11.22 -10.88 -21.61
CA ALA A 156 -10.11 -11.48 -20.87
C ALA A 156 -8.76 -10.85 -21.24
N LEU A 157 -8.53 -10.52 -22.52
CA LEU A 157 -7.34 -9.80 -22.98
C LEU A 157 -7.25 -8.39 -22.39
N ARG A 158 -8.36 -7.65 -22.37
CA ARG A 158 -8.43 -6.31 -21.81
C ARG A 158 -8.12 -6.34 -20.31
N LYS A 159 -8.72 -7.28 -19.57
CA LYS A 159 -8.48 -7.51 -18.15
C LYS A 159 -7.02 -7.88 -17.87
N TRP A 160 -6.47 -8.83 -18.62
CA TRP A 160 -5.07 -9.22 -18.52
C TRP A 160 -4.12 -8.03 -18.68
N LYS A 161 -4.29 -7.23 -19.75
CA LYS A 161 -3.46 -6.03 -20.00
C LYS A 161 -3.55 -5.02 -18.87
N PHE A 162 -4.74 -4.79 -18.33
CA PHE A 162 -4.94 -3.87 -17.21
C PHE A 162 -4.15 -4.32 -15.97
N PHE A 163 -4.32 -5.58 -15.53
CA PHE A 163 -3.62 -6.09 -14.35
C PHE A 163 -2.11 -6.23 -14.56
N ALA A 164 -1.65 -6.53 -15.78
CA ALA A 164 -0.23 -6.47 -16.13
C ALA A 164 0.35 -5.07 -15.90
N SER A 165 -0.36 -4.03 -16.39
CA SER A 165 0.07 -2.64 -16.22
C SER A 165 0.11 -2.23 -14.76
N VAL A 166 -0.89 -2.61 -13.95
CA VAL A 166 -0.89 -2.31 -12.51
C VAL A 166 0.29 -2.97 -11.80
N LEU A 167 0.56 -4.25 -12.09
CA LEU A 167 1.70 -4.96 -11.51
C LEU A 167 3.03 -4.32 -11.91
N LEU A 168 3.20 -3.97 -13.18
CA LEU A 168 4.41 -3.30 -13.65
C LEU A 168 4.60 -1.94 -12.96
N CYS A 169 3.56 -1.12 -12.86
CA CYS A 169 3.60 0.17 -12.17
C CYS A 169 3.95 0.00 -10.69
N PHE A 170 3.31 -0.95 -10.00
CA PHE A 170 3.59 -1.22 -8.59
C PHE A 170 5.07 -1.63 -8.38
N HIS A 171 5.56 -2.61 -9.15
CA HIS A 171 6.95 -3.07 -8.99
C HIS A 171 7.98 -2.05 -9.47
N PHE A 172 7.63 -1.19 -10.43
CA PHE A 172 8.45 -0.02 -10.77
C PHE A 172 8.59 0.90 -9.56
N GLY A 173 7.49 1.20 -8.85
CA GLY A 173 7.53 1.95 -7.59
C GLY A 173 8.45 1.32 -6.55
N VAL A 174 8.41 -0.01 -6.38
CA VAL A 174 9.32 -0.75 -5.48
C VAL A 174 10.79 -0.56 -5.88
N ILE A 175 11.11 -0.65 -7.18
CA ILE A 175 12.50 -0.45 -7.67
C ILE A 175 12.96 0.98 -7.38
N VAL A 176 12.13 1.98 -7.66
CA VAL A 176 12.45 3.38 -7.39
C VAL A 176 12.66 3.60 -5.89
N SER A 177 11.82 3.02 -5.03
CA SER A 177 11.98 3.07 -3.58
C SER A 177 13.33 2.49 -3.13
N TYR A 178 13.68 1.29 -3.61
CA TYR A 178 14.96 0.66 -3.27
C TYR A 178 16.15 1.54 -3.67
N LEU A 179 16.16 2.04 -4.91
CA LEU A 179 17.26 2.87 -5.41
C LEU A 179 17.35 4.20 -4.65
N SER A 180 16.23 4.80 -4.29
CA SER A 180 16.16 6.04 -3.52
C SER A 180 16.71 5.84 -2.10
N CYS A 181 16.25 4.80 -1.41
CA CYS A 181 16.71 4.50 -0.05
C CYS A 181 18.18 4.08 0.00
N LYS A 182 18.64 3.34 -1.02
CA LYS A 182 20.06 2.97 -1.13
C LYS A 182 20.99 4.19 -1.24
N ASN A 183 20.53 5.26 -1.92
CA ASN A 183 21.37 6.44 -2.15
C ASN A 183 21.17 7.53 -1.08
N PHE A 184 19.98 7.62 -0.48
CA PHE A 184 19.59 8.73 0.39
C PHE A 184 19.11 8.28 1.78
N GLY A 185 19.14 6.97 2.11
CA GLY A 185 18.60 6.45 3.37
C GLY A 185 17.11 6.75 3.51
N HIS A 186 16.65 7.05 4.72
CA HIS A 186 15.23 7.34 5.01
C HIS A 186 14.70 8.55 4.23
N THR A 187 15.55 9.57 3.95
CA THR A 187 15.14 10.73 3.15
C THR A 187 14.84 10.37 1.70
N GLY A 188 15.21 9.19 1.24
CA GLY A 188 14.81 8.63 -0.04
C GLY A 188 13.29 8.50 -0.20
N SER A 189 12.52 8.46 0.91
CA SER A 189 11.05 8.47 0.87
C SER A 189 10.47 9.72 0.19
N LEU A 190 11.21 10.84 0.18
CA LEU A 190 10.79 12.09 -0.48
C LEU A 190 10.73 11.98 -2.00
N VAL A 191 11.39 10.99 -2.61
CA VAL A 191 11.28 10.74 -4.05
C VAL A 191 9.85 10.33 -4.44
N CYS A 192 9.02 9.90 -3.49
CA CYS A 192 7.59 9.64 -3.70
C CYS A 192 6.81 10.88 -4.20
N PHE A 193 7.34 12.08 -4.06
CA PHE A 193 6.72 13.32 -4.56
C PHE A 193 6.92 13.56 -6.07
N LEU A 194 7.70 12.75 -6.77
CA LEU A 194 8.04 12.97 -8.18
C LEU A 194 7.03 12.43 -9.22
N PRO A 195 6.19 11.42 -8.97
CA PRO A 195 5.21 10.95 -9.95
C PRO A 195 3.96 11.82 -10.07
#